data_43440c37560297f3fc9e299c453d7d0d
#
_entry.id   43440c37560297f3fc9e299c453d7d0d
#
_cell.length_a   1.000
_cell.length_b   1.000
_cell.length_c   1.000
_cell.angle_alpha   90.00
_cell.angle_beta   90.00
_cell.angle_gamma   90.00
#
_symmetry.space_group_name_H-M   'P 1'
#
loop_
_entity.id
_entity.type
_entity.pdbx_description
1 polymer ?
#
loop_
_entity_poly.entity_id
_entity_poly.type
_entity_poly.pdbx_seq_one_letter_code
_entity_poly.pdbx_strand_id
1 'polypeptide(L)'
;MGLMKTKAISSIFVLFAIAAGMASMAPAAFADHAEVTIVTVDESGFSQTCAASQGGPGCYTPVTATVDVGGVVTMTNTDPTGVHTFTSGTVDGFAPSPDGKFDTGMLMSGDSFEWTPTVSGEYPYYCMLHAWQVGTITVN
;
A
#
# COMPACT_ATOMS: atom_id res chain seq x y z
N MET A 1 18.95 -30.24 46.98
CA MET A 1 19.55 -29.05 46.39
C MET A 1 19.20 -28.91 44.91
N GLY A 2 19.65 -29.83 44.11
CA GLY A 2 19.41 -29.74 42.66
C GLY A 2 17.95 -29.77 42.24
N LEU A 3 17.12 -30.43 43.02
CA LEU A 3 15.70 -30.58 42.72
C LEU A 3 14.94 -29.28 42.73
N MET A 4 15.29 -28.38 43.60
CA MET A 4 14.61 -27.09 43.68
C MET A 4 14.88 -26.21 42.47
N LYS A 5 16.08 -26.32 41.95
CA LYS A 5 16.45 -25.57 40.77
C LYS A 5 15.66 -25.98 39.52
N THR A 6 15.45 -27.28 39.40
CA THR A 6 14.72 -27.82 38.28
C THR A 6 13.27 -27.34 38.26
N LYS A 7 12.65 -27.27 39.40
CA LYS A 7 11.26 -26.83 39.49
C LYS A 7 11.07 -25.38 39.03
N ALA A 8 11.99 -24.54 39.43
CA ALA A 8 11.92 -23.15 39.07
C ALA A 8 12.02 -22.95 37.55
N ILE A 9 12.87 -23.70 36.89
CA ILE A 9 13.05 -23.63 35.45
C ILE A 9 11.77 -24.02 34.73
N SER A 10 11.14 -25.09 35.17
CA SER A 10 9.89 -25.53 34.54
C SER A 10 8.80 -24.47 34.58
N SER A 11 8.68 -23.83 35.73
CA SER A 11 7.66 -22.79 35.88
C SER A 11 7.85 -21.64 34.91
N ILE A 12 9.07 -21.25 34.69
CA ILE A 12 9.39 -20.14 33.79
C ILE A 12 9.00 -20.47 32.35
N PHE A 13 9.27 -21.68 31.91
CA PHE A 13 8.92 -22.08 30.55
C PHE A 13 7.42 -22.05 30.32
N VAL A 14 6.65 -22.53 31.26
CA VAL A 14 5.19 -22.54 31.11
C VAL A 14 4.63 -21.14 30.97
N LEU A 15 5.07 -20.21 31.78
CA LEU A 15 4.65 -18.84 31.72
C LEU A 15 5.01 -18.21 30.39
N PHE A 16 6.17 -18.49 29.90
CA PHE A 16 6.66 -17.93 28.67
C PHE A 16 5.83 -18.40 27.48
N ALA A 17 5.48 -19.66 27.44
CA ALA A 17 4.67 -20.21 26.38
C ALA A 17 3.28 -19.57 26.33
N ILE A 18 2.67 -19.36 27.48
CA ILE A 18 1.34 -18.72 27.54
C ILE A 18 1.40 -17.29 27.03
N ALA A 19 2.39 -16.55 27.46
CA ALA A 19 2.54 -15.17 27.00
C ALA A 19 2.75 -15.08 25.49
N ALA A 20 3.54 -15.96 24.95
CA ALA A 20 3.78 -16.00 23.51
C ALA A 20 2.52 -16.33 22.74
N GLY A 21 1.71 -17.26 23.21
CA GLY A 21 0.46 -17.62 22.59
C GLY A 21 -0.54 -16.47 22.54
N MET A 22 -0.66 -15.72 23.60
CA MET A 22 -1.55 -14.58 23.67
C MET A 22 -1.06 -13.45 22.77
N ALA A 23 0.22 -13.19 22.76
CA ALA A 23 0.78 -12.13 21.94
C ALA A 23 0.64 -12.39 20.44
N SER A 24 0.71 -13.64 20.01
CA SER A 24 0.60 -13.97 18.58
C SER A 24 -0.82 -13.82 18.05
N MET A 25 -1.84 -13.91 18.89
CA MET A 25 -3.22 -13.77 18.42
C MET A 25 -3.61 -12.32 18.14
N ALA A 26 -3.19 -11.40 18.98
CA ALA A 26 -3.55 -10.00 18.86
C ALA A 26 -2.97 -9.35 17.57
N PRO A 27 -1.69 -9.51 17.25
CA PRO A 27 -1.13 -8.96 16.02
C PRO A 27 -1.74 -9.53 14.75
N ALA A 28 -2.11 -10.81 14.74
CA ALA A 28 -2.68 -11.45 13.57
C ALA A 28 -3.98 -10.81 13.12
N ALA A 29 -4.78 -10.30 14.05
CA ALA A 29 -6.06 -9.66 13.74
C ALA A 29 -5.90 -8.34 12.99
N PHE A 30 -4.74 -7.70 13.05
CA PHE A 30 -4.48 -6.40 12.43
C PHE A 30 -3.56 -6.49 11.20
N ALA A 31 -3.21 -7.71 10.77
CA ALA A 31 -2.20 -7.89 9.74
C ALA A 31 -2.75 -7.82 8.30
N ASP A 32 -4.07 -7.91 8.11
CA ASP A 32 -4.65 -8.12 6.79
C ASP A 32 -4.39 -6.98 5.81
N HIS A 33 -4.29 -5.76 6.29
CA HIS A 33 -4.08 -4.58 5.45
C HIS A 33 -2.87 -3.75 5.91
N ALA A 34 -1.89 -4.41 6.50
CA ALA A 34 -0.67 -3.72 6.98
C ALA A 34 0.22 -3.26 5.84
N GLU A 35 0.13 -3.89 4.69
CA GLU A 35 0.95 -3.57 3.53
C GLU A 35 0.14 -3.76 2.26
N VAL A 36 0.37 -2.90 1.27
CA VAL A 36 -0.17 -3.05 -0.07
C VAL A 36 0.84 -2.52 -1.08
N THR A 37 0.95 -3.20 -2.20
CA THR A 37 1.77 -2.74 -3.32
C THR A 37 0.87 -2.39 -4.49
N ILE A 38 1.08 -1.22 -5.06
CA ILE A 38 0.38 -0.76 -6.26
C ILE A 38 1.43 -0.60 -7.36
N VAL A 39 1.14 -1.17 -8.52
CA VAL A 39 2.03 -1.08 -9.67
C VAL A 39 1.33 -0.42 -10.85
N THR A 40 2.12 0.10 -11.78
CA THR A 40 1.60 0.66 -13.03
C THR A 40 1.39 -0.45 -14.05
N VAL A 41 0.41 -0.26 -14.92
CA VAL A 41 0.16 -1.18 -16.04
C VAL A 41 1.14 -0.87 -17.16
N ASP A 42 1.67 -1.91 -17.81
CA ASP A 42 2.59 -1.76 -18.92
C ASP A 42 1.97 -0.94 -20.06
N GLU A 43 2.76 -0.06 -20.64
CA GLU A 43 2.39 0.82 -21.75
C GLU A 43 1.27 1.81 -21.41
N SER A 44 0.90 1.96 -20.13
CA SER A 44 -0.17 2.88 -19.73
C SER A 44 0.13 4.35 -20.01
N GLY A 45 1.37 4.69 -20.25
CA GLY A 45 1.79 6.01 -20.71
C GLY A 45 1.56 6.26 -22.19
N PHE A 46 1.46 5.21 -23.00
CA PHE A 46 1.20 5.33 -24.44
C PHE A 46 -0.24 5.04 -24.81
N SER A 47 -0.87 4.13 -24.10
CA SER A 47 -2.19 3.62 -24.44
C SER A 47 -3.17 3.89 -23.31
N GLN A 48 -4.35 4.35 -23.69
CA GLN A 48 -5.43 4.58 -22.76
C GLN A 48 -6.34 3.36 -22.60
N THR A 49 -6.00 2.22 -23.18
CA THR A 49 -6.87 1.04 -23.17
C THR A 49 -7.09 0.50 -21.75
N CYS A 50 -6.16 0.70 -20.84
CA CYS A 50 -6.33 0.33 -19.45
C CYS A 50 -7.27 1.26 -18.69
N ALA A 51 -7.53 2.46 -19.19
CA ALA A 51 -8.31 3.45 -18.47
C ALA A 51 -9.76 3.01 -18.29
N ALA A 52 -10.31 3.21 -17.09
CA ALA A 52 -11.71 2.91 -16.81
C ALA A 52 -12.66 3.72 -17.69
N SER A 53 -12.28 4.94 -18.03
CA SER A 53 -13.04 5.78 -18.97
C SER A 53 -13.15 5.19 -20.37
N GLN A 54 -12.28 4.27 -20.73
CA GLN A 54 -12.30 3.54 -22.00
C GLN A 54 -12.81 2.11 -21.85
N GLY A 55 -13.39 1.77 -20.69
CA GLY A 55 -13.86 0.43 -20.39
C GLY A 55 -12.78 -0.55 -19.94
N GLY A 56 -11.58 -0.07 -19.66
CA GLY A 56 -10.48 -0.90 -19.16
C GLY A 56 -10.54 -1.15 -17.65
N PRO A 57 -9.67 -2.03 -17.14
CA PRO A 57 -9.66 -2.41 -15.72
C PRO A 57 -8.98 -1.39 -14.79
N GLY A 58 -8.37 -0.34 -15.34
CA GLY A 58 -7.57 0.63 -14.62
C GLY A 58 -6.11 0.56 -15.01
N CYS A 59 -5.41 1.68 -14.89
CA CYS A 59 -4.00 1.80 -15.28
C CYS A 59 -3.04 1.63 -14.10
N TYR A 60 -3.55 1.45 -12.90
CA TYR A 60 -2.84 1.00 -11.72
C TYR A 60 -3.40 -0.35 -11.28
N THR A 61 -2.57 -1.19 -10.68
CA THR A 61 -3.00 -2.51 -10.20
C THR A 61 -2.56 -2.70 -8.75
N PRO A 62 -3.47 -2.89 -7.81
CA PRO A 62 -4.93 -2.78 -7.98
C PRO A 62 -5.36 -1.32 -8.18
N VAL A 63 -6.47 -1.11 -8.88
CA VAL A 63 -7.00 0.23 -9.12
C VAL A 63 -7.60 0.83 -7.84
N THR A 64 -8.09 -0.02 -6.94
CA THR A 64 -8.50 0.34 -5.59
C THR A 64 -7.71 -0.53 -4.61
N ALA A 65 -6.92 0.12 -3.78
CA ALA A 65 -6.10 -0.55 -2.76
C ALA A 65 -6.64 -0.24 -1.38
N THR A 66 -6.46 -1.16 -0.45
CA THR A 66 -6.87 -0.98 0.94
C THR A 66 -5.67 -1.17 1.85
N VAL A 67 -5.51 -0.28 2.81
CA VAL A 67 -4.45 -0.33 3.81
C VAL A 67 -4.98 0.22 5.13
N ASP A 68 -4.43 -0.22 6.24
CA ASP A 68 -4.76 0.34 7.56
C ASP A 68 -3.90 1.56 7.86
N VAL A 69 -4.42 2.45 8.71
CA VAL A 69 -3.60 3.56 9.26
C VAL A 69 -2.33 2.98 9.88
N GLY A 70 -1.19 3.57 9.54
CA GLY A 70 0.12 3.10 9.99
C GLY A 70 0.72 1.98 9.15
N GLY A 71 -0.03 1.49 8.17
CA GLY A 71 0.48 0.50 7.22
C GLY A 71 1.38 1.13 6.16
N VAL A 72 1.86 0.33 5.24
CA VAL A 72 2.79 0.77 4.18
C VAL A 72 2.18 0.55 2.81
N VAL A 73 2.11 1.61 2.03
CA VAL A 73 1.75 1.54 0.62
C VAL A 73 3.02 1.68 -0.20
N THR A 74 3.38 0.64 -0.94
CA THR A 74 4.50 0.67 -1.87
C THR A 74 3.98 0.94 -3.27
N MET A 75 4.45 2.01 -3.87
CA MET A 75 4.06 2.46 -5.21
C MET A 75 5.24 2.24 -6.13
N THR A 76 5.07 1.40 -7.14
CA THR A 76 6.17 1.01 -8.03
C THR A 76 5.79 1.23 -9.49
N ASN A 77 6.68 1.86 -10.22
CA ASN A 77 6.55 1.92 -11.67
C ASN A 77 7.15 0.66 -12.29
N THR A 78 6.28 -0.26 -12.68
CA THR A 78 6.66 -1.50 -13.36
C THR A 78 6.54 -1.41 -14.87
N ASP A 79 6.10 -0.26 -15.40
CA ASP A 79 5.99 -0.05 -16.84
C ASP A 79 7.39 0.12 -17.45
N PRO A 80 7.84 -0.80 -18.30
CA PRO A 80 9.18 -0.71 -18.88
C PRO A 80 9.30 0.41 -19.92
N THR A 81 8.20 1.03 -20.32
CA THR A 81 8.17 1.97 -21.45
C THR A 81 7.89 3.41 -21.03
N GLY A 82 7.52 3.67 -19.78
CA GLY A 82 7.08 4.99 -19.38
C GLY A 82 7.49 5.44 -18.00
N VAL A 83 7.42 6.73 -17.80
CA VAL A 83 7.60 7.40 -16.51
C VAL A 83 6.23 7.68 -15.93
N HIS A 84 6.04 7.42 -14.65
CA HIS A 84 4.76 7.60 -13.99
C HIS A 84 4.92 8.29 -12.65
N THR A 85 3.82 8.89 -12.15
CA THR A 85 3.73 9.37 -10.78
C THR A 85 2.51 8.76 -10.10
N PHE A 86 2.53 8.77 -8.77
CA PHE A 86 1.36 8.53 -7.94
C PHE A 86 1.19 9.81 -7.12
N THR A 87 0.22 10.63 -7.52
CA THR A 87 0.02 11.96 -6.94
C THR A 87 -1.39 12.04 -6.37
N SER A 88 -1.51 12.29 -5.07
CA SER A 88 -2.81 12.36 -4.43
C SER A 88 -3.60 13.57 -4.90
N GLY A 89 -4.88 13.34 -5.13
CA GLY A 89 -5.80 14.33 -5.66
C GLY A 89 -6.69 13.77 -6.74
N THR A 90 -7.38 14.63 -7.44
CA THR A 90 -8.36 14.25 -8.46
C THR A 90 -8.04 14.88 -9.80
N VAL A 91 -8.61 14.28 -10.84
CA VAL A 91 -8.57 14.84 -12.21
C VAL A 91 -10.01 15.02 -12.67
N ASP A 92 -10.35 16.22 -13.09
CA ASP A 92 -11.65 16.53 -13.69
C ASP A 92 -11.44 16.83 -15.16
N GLY A 93 -11.81 15.86 -16.01
CA GLY A 93 -11.44 15.88 -17.41
C GLY A 93 -9.93 15.77 -17.57
N PHE A 94 -9.29 16.86 -17.97
CA PHE A 94 -7.83 16.93 -18.06
C PHE A 94 -7.22 17.90 -17.04
N ALA A 95 -8.02 18.37 -16.08
CA ALA A 95 -7.58 19.35 -15.09
C ALA A 95 -7.21 18.65 -13.78
N PRO A 96 -5.92 18.54 -13.43
CA PRO A 96 -5.49 17.92 -12.19
C PRO A 96 -5.69 18.86 -11.00
N SER A 97 -6.04 18.26 -9.86
CA SER A 97 -6.17 18.96 -8.56
C SER A 97 -5.42 18.18 -7.51
N PRO A 98 -4.10 18.36 -7.40
CA PRO A 98 -3.31 17.71 -6.36
C PRO A 98 -3.71 18.25 -4.99
N ASP A 99 -3.75 17.37 -3.99
CA ASP A 99 -4.14 17.74 -2.63
C ASP A 99 -2.97 17.75 -1.63
N GLY A 100 -1.79 17.36 -2.06
CA GLY A 100 -0.59 17.44 -1.24
C GLY A 100 -0.43 16.34 -0.18
N LYS A 101 -1.28 15.33 -0.19
CA LYS A 101 -1.20 14.27 0.82
C LYS A 101 -0.06 13.30 0.57
N PHE A 102 0.19 12.97 -0.69
CA PHE A 102 1.41 12.30 -1.12
C PHE A 102 1.70 12.60 -2.58
N ASP A 103 2.96 12.47 -2.94
CA ASP A 103 3.41 12.62 -4.32
C ASP A 103 4.75 11.90 -4.45
N THR A 104 4.80 10.90 -5.31
CA THR A 104 6.03 10.16 -5.53
C THR A 104 7.07 10.94 -6.32
N GLY A 105 6.64 11.98 -7.04
CA GLY A 105 7.44 12.53 -8.12
C GLY A 105 7.55 11.54 -9.27
N MET A 106 8.38 11.84 -10.23
CA MET A 106 8.57 10.98 -11.40
C MET A 106 9.34 9.71 -11.04
N LEU A 107 8.69 8.56 -11.25
CA LEU A 107 9.29 7.26 -11.08
C LEU A 107 9.65 6.71 -12.46
N MET A 108 10.94 6.40 -12.63
CA MET A 108 11.41 5.67 -13.79
C MET A 108 11.04 4.20 -13.66
N SER A 109 11.14 3.44 -14.73
CA SER A 109 10.87 2.00 -14.69
C SER A 109 11.70 1.33 -13.60
N GLY A 110 11.04 0.61 -12.70
CA GLY A 110 11.67 -0.08 -11.57
C GLY A 110 11.76 0.73 -10.29
N ASP A 111 11.48 2.03 -10.32
CA ASP A 111 11.54 2.86 -9.12
C ASP A 111 10.30 2.66 -8.25
N SER A 112 10.50 2.80 -6.94
CA SER A 112 9.46 2.64 -5.92
C SER A 112 9.47 3.81 -4.95
N PHE A 113 8.30 4.02 -4.33
CA PHE A 113 8.08 5.01 -3.27
C PHE A 113 7.19 4.39 -2.20
N GLU A 114 7.49 4.63 -0.94
CA GLU A 114 6.67 4.15 0.17
C GLU A 114 5.95 5.30 0.86
N TRP A 115 4.67 5.09 1.15
CA TRP A 115 3.85 6.04 1.88
C TRP A 115 3.14 5.33 3.03
N THR A 116 3.15 5.97 4.21
CA THR A 116 2.43 5.46 5.38
C THR A 116 1.32 6.45 5.74
N PRO A 117 0.05 6.07 5.54
CA PRO A 117 -1.05 6.93 5.89
C PRO A 117 -1.22 7.04 7.40
N THR A 118 -1.56 8.23 7.88
CA THR A 118 -1.78 8.50 9.31
C THR A 118 -3.25 8.79 9.63
N VAL A 119 -4.07 9.01 8.62
CA VAL A 119 -5.50 9.37 8.78
C VAL A 119 -6.32 8.48 7.87
N SER A 120 -7.38 7.88 8.41
CA SER A 120 -8.31 7.08 7.64
C SER A 120 -9.10 7.92 6.63
N GLY A 121 -9.52 7.32 5.55
CA GLY A 121 -10.30 7.98 4.52
C GLY A 121 -10.02 7.43 3.14
N GLU A 122 -10.60 8.08 2.14
CA GLU A 122 -10.38 7.78 0.74
C GLU A 122 -9.33 8.73 0.17
N TYR A 123 -8.36 8.18 -0.54
CA TYR A 123 -7.27 8.93 -1.15
C TYR A 123 -7.25 8.64 -2.64
N PRO A 124 -7.98 9.42 -3.45
CA PRO A 124 -7.84 9.32 -4.90
C PRO A 124 -6.46 9.82 -5.31
N TYR A 125 -5.93 9.25 -6.37
CA TYR A 125 -4.64 9.66 -6.91
C TYR A 125 -4.62 9.46 -8.42
N TYR A 126 -3.63 10.05 -9.05
CA TYR A 126 -3.49 10.06 -10.50
C TYR A 126 -2.01 10.17 -10.88
N CYS A 127 -1.74 9.96 -12.16
CA CYS A 127 -0.42 10.24 -12.74
C CYS A 127 -0.42 11.65 -13.31
N MET A 128 0.53 12.48 -12.91
CA MET A 128 0.62 13.86 -13.40
C MET A 128 0.91 13.95 -14.89
N LEU A 129 1.48 12.91 -15.48
CA LEU A 129 1.84 12.88 -16.88
C LEU A 129 0.72 12.32 -17.77
N HIS A 130 -0.23 11.59 -17.18
CA HIS A 130 -1.24 10.84 -17.93
C HIS A 130 -2.59 10.96 -17.22
N ALA A 131 -3.44 11.90 -17.66
CA ALA A 131 -4.70 12.22 -16.99
C ALA A 131 -5.71 11.07 -16.92
N TRP A 132 -5.56 10.04 -17.76
CA TRP A 132 -6.43 8.86 -17.77
C TRP A 132 -6.03 7.81 -16.72
N GLN A 133 -4.87 7.95 -16.09
CA GLN A 133 -4.33 7.01 -15.16
C GLN A 133 -4.68 7.42 -13.74
N VAL A 134 -5.70 6.78 -13.17
CA VAL A 134 -6.24 7.13 -11.86
C VAL A 134 -6.45 5.88 -11.01
N GLY A 135 -6.42 6.05 -9.70
CA GLY A 135 -6.69 5.00 -8.73
C GLY A 135 -7.17 5.58 -7.41
N THR A 136 -7.44 4.71 -6.44
CA THR A 136 -7.90 5.09 -5.11
C THR A 136 -7.27 4.21 -4.06
N ILE A 137 -6.87 4.80 -2.94
CA ILE A 137 -6.43 4.08 -1.76
C ILE A 137 -7.45 4.31 -0.66
N THR A 138 -8.01 3.22 -0.14
CA THR A 138 -8.90 3.26 1.03
C THR A 138 -8.05 2.97 2.27
N VAL A 139 -8.04 3.91 3.21
CA VAL A 139 -7.32 3.78 4.48
C VAL A 139 -8.32 3.57 5.61
N ASN A 140 -8.22 2.45 6.27
CA ASN A 140 -9.10 2.10 7.39
C ASN A 140 -8.53 2.50 8.75
#